data_0b582a72d61b19a62f7820ed7ed005ff
#
_entry.id   0b582a72d61b19a62f7820ed7ed005ff
#
_cell.length_a   1.000
_cell.length_b   1.000
_cell.length_c   1.000
_cell.angle_alpha   90.00
_cell.angle_beta   90.00
_cell.angle_gamma   90.00
#
_symmetry.space_group_name_H-M   'P 1'
#
loop_
_entity.id
_entity.type
_entity.pdbx_description
1 polymer ?
#
loop_
_entity_poly.entity_id
_entity_poly.type
_entity_poly.pdbx_seq_one_letter_code
_entity_poly.pdbx_strand_id
1 'polypeptide(L)'
;DLTAERFKADPFVTADRACLWGARMYRTGDLVRWRGDGKLDFLGRADHQVKLRGYRIELGEIEAVLETQPGVTQAVVMAREDQPGDLRLVAYLVGQAGEAALRPALAAVLPEHMVPAHFVRLDVMPLTPNRKVDRKALPAPTAAPVTEAFVAPETGIEAQLAAIWQRVLGVPKIGARDNFFALGGHSLLAVQAHREIRDKLGLTKLSITDIF
;
A
#
# COMPACT_ATOMS: atom_id res chain seq x y z
N ASP A 1 -18.15 0.59 20.16
CA ASP A 1 -19.03 0.65 18.97
C ASP A 1 -18.57 1.81 18.10
N LEU A 2 -18.04 1.51 16.89
CA LEU A 2 -17.53 2.47 15.91
C LEU A 2 -18.57 3.54 15.53
N THR A 3 -19.85 3.17 15.50
CA THR A 3 -20.92 4.14 15.21
C THR A 3 -20.98 5.24 16.28
N ALA A 4 -20.87 4.88 17.55
CA ALA A 4 -20.87 5.83 18.66
C ALA A 4 -19.60 6.70 18.70
N GLU A 5 -18.48 6.22 18.16
CA GLU A 5 -17.25 6.98 18.02
C GLU A 5 -17.31 8.00 16.88
N ARG A 6 -17.95 7.63 15.76
CA ARG A 6 -18.01 8.44 14.54
C ARG A 6 -19.18 9.42 14.52
N PHE A 7 -20.32 9.04 15.10
CA PHE A 7 -21.51 9.90 15.16
C PHE A 7 -21.65 10.51 16.55
N LYS A 8 -21.31 11.77 16.68
CA LYS A 8 -21.42 12.56 17.90
C LYS A 8 -22.67 13.44 17.88
N ALA A 9 -23.17 13.81 19.06
CA ALA A 9 -24.20 14.82 19.13
C ALA A 9 -23.74 16.11 18.43
N ASP A 10 -24.62 16.72 17.64
CA ASP A 10 -24.33 17.98 16.97
C ASP A 10 -24.37 19.13 18.00
N PRO A 11 -23.23 19.77 18.34
CA PRO A 11 -23.22 20.86 19.31
C PRO A 11 -23.77 22.18 18.75
N PHE A 12 -24.06 22.24 17.45
CA PHE A 12 -24.54 23.44 16.78
C PHE A 12 -26.05 23.41 16.53
N VAL A 13 -26.76 22.40 17.05
CA VAL A 13 -28.23 22.35 16.96
C VAL A 13 -28.80 23.48 17.77
N THR A 14 -29.50 24.39 17.08
CA THR A 14 -30.29 25.45 17.71
C THR A 14 -31.64 24.92 18.21
N ALA A 15 -32.25 25.58 19.19
CA ALA A 15 -33.54 25.17 19.75
C ALA A 15 -34.63 24.94 18.68
N ASP A 16 -34.60 25.70 17.59
CA ASP A 16 -35.55 25.61 16.47
C ASP A 16 -35.38 24.31 15.65
N ARG A 17 -34.24 23.63 15.77
CA ARG A 17 -33.95 22.35 15.13
C ARG A 17 -33.90 21.18 16.09
N ALA A 18 -34.12 21.42 17.38
CA ALA A 18 -34.08 20.39 18.42
C ALA A 18 -35.17 19.31 18.27
N CYS A 19 -36.20 19.58 17.45
CA CYS A 19 -37.24 18.59 17.11
C CYS A 19 -36.79 17.54 16.08
N LEU A 20 -35.62 17.69 15.47
CA LEU A 20 -35.00 16.66 14.66
C LEU A 20 -34.32 15.66 15.58
N TRP A 21 -35.01 14.57 15.90
CA TRP A 21 -34.60 13.47 16.76
C TRP A 21 -33.12 13.14 16.59
N GLY A 22 -32.29 13.53 17.59
CA GLY A 22 -30.91 13.11 17.70
C GLY A 22 -29.99 13.61 16.58
N ALA A 23 -30.07 14.91 16.25
CA ALA A 23 -29.14 15.51 15.30
C ALA A 23 -27.71 15.14 15.67
N ARG A 24 -27.04 14.44 14.76
CA ARG A 24 -25.67 13.93 14.94
C ARG A 24 -24.76 14.46 13.86
N MET A 25 -23.54 14.79 14.25
CA MET A 25 -22.46 15.09 13.31
C MET A 25 -21.61 13.84 13.10
N TYR A 26 -21.26 13.60 11.85
CA TYR A 26 -20.27 12.60 11.50
C TYR A 26 -18.87 13.16 11.65
N ARG A 27 -18.05 12.54 12.48
CA ARG A 27 -16.64 12.86 12.63
C ARG A 27 -15.87 12.21 11.48
N THR A 28 -15.46 13.01 10.49
CA THR A 28 -14.79 12.52 9.28
C THR A 28 -13.42 11.91 9.58
N GLY A 29 -12.75 12.37 10.66
CA GLY A 29 -11.36 12.04 10.97
C GLY A 29 -10.36 12.90 10.20
N ASP A 30 -10.82 13.88 9.43
CA ASP A 30 -9.94 14.81 8.75
C ASP A 30 -9.42 15.87 9.74
N LEU A 31 -8.13 16.18 9.65
CA LEU A 31 -7.49 17.30 10.33
C LEU A 31 -7.48 18.47 9.39
N VAL A 32 -8.07 19.58 9.86
CA VAL A 32 -8.16 20.82 9.09
C VAL A 32 -7.75 22.02 9.93
N ARG A 33 -7.33 23.07 9.27
CA ARG A 33 -7.00 24.35 9.90
C ARG A 33 -7.76 25.49 9.22
N TRP A 34 -8.32 26.41 9.98
CA TRP A 34 -8.88 27.64 9.46
C TRP A 34 -7.78 28.52 8.87
N ARG A 35 -8.02 29.04 7.70
CA ARG A 35 -7.22 30.12 7.09
C ARG A 35 -7.81 31.47 7.44
N GLY A 36 -6.98 32.51 7.32
CA GLY A 36 -7.43 33.90 7.56
C GLY A 36 -8.50 34.38 6.56
N ASP A 37 -8.65 33.74 5.42
CA ASP A 37 -9.66 33.99 4.38
C ASP A 37 -10.99 33.23 4.63
N GLY A 38 -11.14 32.57 5.77
CA GLY A 38 -12.35 31.85 6.14
C GLY A 38 -12.49 30.47 5.47
N LYS A 39 -11.45 29.97 4.80
CA LYS A 39 -11.41 28.62 4.20
C LYS A 39 -10.71 27.63 5.11
N LEU A 40 -10.95 26.35 4.87
CA LEU A 40 -10.27 25.26 5.57
C LEU A 40 -9.10 24.76 4.74
N ASP A 41 -7.91 24.67 5.35
CA ASP A 41 -6.79 23.91 4.85
C ASP A 41 -6.90 22.47 5.34
N PHE A 42 -6.82 21.51 4.44
CA PHE A 42 -6.71 20.11 4.79
C PHE A 42 -5.26 19.80 5.20
N LEU A 43 -5.05 19.31 6.41
CA LEU A 43 -3.72 18.99 6.97
C LEU A 43 -3.42 17.50 6.92
N GLY A 44 -4.43 16.66 6.72
CA GLY A 44 -4.28 15.20 6.75
C GLY A 44 -5.42 14.53 7.51
N ARG A 45 -5.15 13.30 7.98
CA ARG A 45 -6.12 12.53 8.75
C ARG A 45 -5.65 12.27 10.17
N ALA A 46 -6.60 12.25 11.10
CA ALA A 46 -6.38 11.86 12.49
C ALA A 46 -6.22 10.34 12.66
N ASP A 47 -6.85 9.58 11.76
CA ASP A 47 -6.70 8.15 11.61
C ASP A 47 -5.63 7.86 10.52
N HIS A 48 -5.01 6.70 10.58
CA HIS A 48 -3.97 6.31 9.63
C HIS A 48 -4.52 5.83 8.29
N GLN A 49 -5.75 6.21 7.93
CA GLN A 49 -6.33 5.90 6.62
C GLN A 49 -5.54 6.57 5.50
N VAL A 50 -5.33 5.86 4.43
CA VAL A 50 -4.67 6.38 3.23
C VAL A 50 -5.55 6.23 2.00
N LYS A 51 -5.38 7.14 1.04
CA LYS A 51 -5.97 7.00 -0.28
C LYS A 51 -4.90 6.46 -1.22
N LEU A 52 -5.08 5.25 -1.72
CA LEU A 52 -4.18 4.60 -2.65
C LEU A 52 -4.95 4.17 -3.89
N ARG A 53 -4.60 4.73 -5.04
CA ARG A 53 -5.21 4.41 -6.35
C ARG A 53 -6.75 4.48 -6.35
N GLY A 54 -7.32 5.45 -5.63
CA GLY A 54 -8.78 5.64 -5.50
C GLY A 54 -9.44 4.81 -4.39
N TYR A 55 -8.74 3.84 -3.81
CA TYR A 55 -9.21 3.08 -2.65
C TYR A 55 -8.90 3.82 -1.35
N ARG A 56 -9.82 3.72 -0.40
CA ARG A 56 -9.63 4.18 0.97
C ARG A 56 -9.25 2.99 1.82
N ILE A 57 -8.02 2.96 2.32
CA ILE A 57 -7.42 1.81 3.00
C ILE A 57 -7.21 2.14 4.47
N GLU A 58 -7.70 1.26 5.34
CA GLU A 58 -7.45 1.25 6.78
C GLU A 58 -6.15 0.45 7.04
N LEU A 59 -5.04 1.16 7.29
CA LEU A 59 -3.76 0.47 7.53
C LEU A 59 -3.81 -0.47 8.73
N GLY A 60 -4.59 -0.11 9.77
CA GLY A 60 -4.77 -0.94 10.96
C GLY A 60 -5.46 -2.28 10.70
N GLU A 61 -6.28 -2.40 9.66
CA GLU A 61 -6.87 -3.67 9.27
C GLU A 61 -5.79 -4.63 8.74
N ILE A 62 -4.87 -4.11 7.94
CA ILE A 62 -3.75 -4.89 7.41
C ILE A 62 -2.79 -5.29 8.55
N GLU A 63 -2.49 -4.34 9.46
CA GLU A 63 -1.66 -4.58 10.65
C GLU A 63 -2.26 -5.70 11.50
N ALA A 64 -3.57 -5.65 11.78
CA ALA A 64 -4.27 -6.67 12.56
C ALA A 64 -4.19 -8.07 11.92
N VAL A 65 -4.37 -8.17 10.59
CA VAL A 65 -4.23 -9.46 9.88
C VAL A 65 -2.80 -9.96 9.93
N LEU A 66 -1.80 -9.09 9.78
CA LEU A 66 -0.38 -9.45 9.89
C LEU A 66 -0.04 -10.00 11.28
N GLU A 67 -0.52 -9.35 12.34
CA GLU A 67 -0.24 -9.76 13.73
C GLU A 67 -0.87 -11.12 14.10
N THR A 68 -1.87 -11.59 13.35
CA THR A 68 -2.41 -12.95 13.54
C THR A 68 -1.53 -14.02 12.88
N GLN A 69 -0.57 -13.66 12.04
CA GLN A 69 0.22 -14.64 11.32
C GLN A 69 1.32 -15.24 12.19
N PRO A 70 1.57 -16.56 12.08
CA PRO A 70 2.64 -17.22 12.82
C PRO A 70 4.01 -16.56 12.53
N GLY A 71 4.74 -16.27 13.60
CA GLY A 71 6.07 -15.67 13.49
C GLY A 71 6.10 -14.16 13.30
N VAL A 72 4.98 -13.47 13.34
CA VAL A 72 4.87 -12.01 13.44
C VAL A 72 4.66 -11.63 14.91
N THR A 73 5.51 -10.77 15.44
CA THR A 73 5.42 -10.25 16.82
C THR A 73 4.82 -8.84 16.83
N GLN A 74 5.18 -8.03 15.85
CA GLN A 74 4.65 -6.68 15.64
C GLN A 74 4.57 -6.40 14.15
N ALA A 75 3.56 -5.65 13.74
CA ALA A 75 3.40 -5.18 12.37
C ALA A 75 3.05 -3.69 12.35
N VAL A 76 3.62 -2.97 11.41
CA VAL A 76 3.27 -1.59 11.09
C VAL A 76 3.18 -1.46 9.58
N VAL A 77 2.09 -0.91 9.09
CA VAL A 77 1.90 -0.66 7.66
C VAL A 77 1.86 0.84 7.42
N MET A 78 2.49 1.27 6.34
CA MET A 78 2.39 2.66 5.90
C MET A 78 2.38 2.76 4.39
N ALA A 79 1.75 3.82 3.90
CA ALA A 79 1.89 4.22 2.51
C ALA A 79 3.18 5.05 2.35
N ARG A 80 4.04 4.67 1.42
CA ARG A 80 5.29 5.37 1.10
C ARG A 80 5.30 5.76 -0.36
N GLU A 81 5.87 6.91 -0.61
CA GLU A 81 6.16 7.42 -1.96
C GLU A 81 7.69 7.63 -2.04
N ASP A 82 8.40 6.55 -2.32
CA ASP A 82 9.86 6.59 -2.44
C ASP A 82 10.32 7.07 -3.84
N GLN A 83 9.41 7.01 -4.82
CA GLN A 83 9.55 7.63 -6.14
C GLN A 83 8.34 8.51 -6.42
N PRO A 84 8.49 9.69 -7.03
CA PRO A 84 7.37 10.59 -7.32
C PRO A 84 6.25 9.89 -8.11
N GLY A 85 5.02 9.97 -7.58
CA GLY A 85 3.83 9.35 -8.19
C GLY A 85 3.65 7.87 -7.88
N ASP A 86 4.57 7.22 -7.18
CA ASP A 86 4.51 5.80 -6.88
C ASP A 86 4.25 5.56 -5.39
N LEU A 87 3.01 5.80 -4.98
CA LEU A 87 2.55 5.52 -3.62
C LEU A 87 2.28 4.02 -3.46
N ARG A 88 2.94 3.38 -2.48
CA ARG A 88 2.84 1.92 -2.21
C ARG A 88 2.62 1.64 -0.73
N LEU A 89 1.96 0.52 -0.43
CA LEU A 89 1.90 -0.02 0.92
C LEU A 89 3.18 -0.79 1.23
N VAL A 90 3.76 -0.50 2.39
CA VAL A 90 4.94 -1.19 2.91
C VAL A 90 4.61 -1.69 4.32
N ALA A 91 4.80 -2.98 4.55
CA ALA A 91 4.67 -3.61 5.86
C ALA A 91 6.05 -3.73 6.52
N TYR A 92 6.17 -3.24 7.72
CA TYR A 92 7.33 -3.40 8.59
C TYR A 92 6.99 -4.40 9.68
N LEU A 93 7.85 -5.39 9.85
CA LEU A 93 7.57 -6.55 10.68
C LEU A 93 8.71 -6.82 11.64
N VAL A 94 8.37 -7.14 12.89
CA VAL A 94 9.28 -7.77 13.85
C VAL A 94 8.86 -9.22 13.99
N GLY A 95 9.82 -10.14 13.86
CA GLY A 95 9.56 -11.58 13.96
C GLY A 95 10.31 -12.40 12.92
N GLN A 96 9.93 -13.67 12.80
CA GLN A 96 10.61 -14.64 11.93
C GLN A 96 9.83 -14.95 10.64
N ALA A 97 8.60 -14.44 10.51
CA ALA A 97 7.78 -14.68 9.32
C ALA A 97 8.42 -14.09 8.06
N GLY A 98 8.49 -14.87 7.00
CA GLY A 98 8.99 -14.44 5.71
C GLY A 98 7.87 -13.97 4.77
N GLU A 99 8.22 -13.10 3.82
CA GLU A 99 7.28 -12.57 2.81
C GLU A 99 6.56 -13.68 2.05
N ALA A 100 7.26 -14.77 1.68
CA ALA A 100 6.71 -15.89 0.93
C ALA A 100 5.51 -16.57 1.62
N ALA A 101 5.48 -16.56 2.97
CA ALA A 101 4.35 -17.07 3.74
C ALA A 101 3.27 -16.01 3.97
N LEU A 102 3.67 -14.76 4.21
CA LEU A 102 2.75 -13.68 4.56
C LEU A 102 1.91 -13.20 3.38
N ARG A 103 2.50 -13.05 2.21
CA ARG A 103 1.79 -12.55 1.01
C ARG A 103 0.58 -13.40 0.63
N PRO A 104 0.67 -14.74 0.49
CA PRO A 104 -0.49 -15.59 0.23
C PRO A 104 -1.52 -15.56 1.36
N ALA A 105 -1.06 -15.51 2.63
CA ALA A 105 -1.96 -15.47 3.79
C ALA A 105 -2.80 -14.19 3.81
N LEU A 106 -2.20 -13.04 3.49
CA LEU A 106 -2.93 -11.79 3.38
C LEU A 106 -3.88 -11.80 2.17
N ALA A 107 -3.42 -12.28 1.02
CA ALA A 107 -4.23 -12.35 -0.20
C ALA A 107 -5.47 -13.25 -0.06
N ALA A 108 -5.45 -14.20 0.88
CA ALA A 108 -6.59 -15.05 1.18
C ALA A 108 -7.73 -14.34 1.93
N VAL A 109 -7.43 -13.24 2.67
CA VAL A 109 -8.39 -12.56 3.55
C VAL A 109 -8.57 -11.08 3.24
N LEU A 110 -7.63 -10.44 2.56
CA LEU A 110 -7.68 -9.03 2.21
C LEU A 110 -7.85 -8.86 0.69
N PRO A 111 -8.54 -7.79 0.24
CA PRO A 111 -8.54 -7.39 -1.15
C PRO A 111 -7.12 -7.13 -1.68
N GLU A 112 -6.87 -7.39 -2.94
CA GLU A 112 -5.54 -7.24 -3.56
C GLU A 112 -4.89 -5.86 -3.33
N HIS A 113 -5.68 -4.79 -3.41
CA HIS A 113 -5.20 -3.42 -3.19
C HIS A 113 -4.78 -3.12 -1.74
N MET A 114 -5.08 -4.01 -0.78
CA MET A 114 -4.66 -3.93 0.62
C MET A 114 -3.44 -4.79 0.92
N VAL A 115 -3.01 -5.65 0.00
CA VAL A 115 -1.79 -6.46 0.18
C VAL A 115 -0.56 -5.56 0.00
N PRO A 116 0.35 -5.48 1.00
CA PRO A 116 1.55 -4.65 0.90
C PRO A 116 2.43 -5.04 -0.29
N ALA A 117 2.96 -4.02 -0.99
CA ALA A 117 3.90 -4.23 -2.09
C ALA A 117 5.25 -4.76 -1.58
N HIS A 118 5.67 -4.30 -0.39
CA HIS A 118 6.94 -4.68 0.22
C HIS A 118 6.74 -5.08 1.68
N PHE A 119 7.56 -6.05 2.11
CA PHE A 119 7.66 -6.51 3.49
C PHE A 119 9.11 -6.27 3.97
N VAL A 120 9.27 -5.43 4.97
CA VAL A 120 10.57 -5.08 5.55
C VAL A 120 10.66 -5.67 6.94
N ARG A 121 11.58 -6.60 7.13
CA ARG A 121 11.84 -7.18 8.45
C ARG A 121 12.79 -6.28 9.25
N LEU A 122 12.44 -6.05 10.49
CA LEU A 122 13.22 -5.29 11.46
C LEU A 122 13.53 -6.17 12.67
N ASP A 123 14.68 -5.98 13.27
CA ASP A 123 15.01 -6.65 14.54
C ASP A 123 14.18 -6.05 15.69
N VAL A 124 13.95 -4.74 15.64
CA VAL A 124 13.14 -4.01 16.62
C VAL A 124 12.42 -2.86 15.94
N MET A 125 11.18 -2.60 16.35
CA MET A 125 10.40 -1.46 15.85
C MET A 125 10.97 -0.16 16.43
N PRO A 126 11.31 0.84 15.59
CA PRO A 126 11.78 2.12 16.10
C PRO A 126 10.66 2.84 16.86
N LEU A 127 11.00 3.36 18.04
CA LEU A 127 10.05 4.03 18.91
C LEU A 127 10.47 5.48 19.16
N THR A 128 9.49 6.36 19.25
CA THR A 128 9.67 7.72 19.76
C THR A 128 9.95 7.71 21.27
N PRO A 129 10.42 8.84 21.87
CA PRO A 129 10.58 8.95 23.32
C PRO A 129 9.31 8.62 24.12
N ASN A 130 8.13 8.83 23.51
CA ASN A 130 6.84 8.50 24.11
C ASN A 130 6.39 7.06 23.87
N ARG A 131 7.31 6.17 23.47
CA ARG A 131 7.05 4.73 23.20
C ARG A 131 6.00 4.45 22.11
N LYS A 132 5.78 5.39 21.20
CA LYS A 132 4.97 5.16 19.99
C LYS A 132 5.90 4.82 18.83
N VAL A 133 5.44 4.07 17.85
CA VAL A 133 6.21 3.75 16.65
C VAL A 133 6.66 5.04 15.95
N ASP A 134 7.95 5.17 15.73
CA ASP A 134 8.53 6.26 14.95
C ASP A 134 8.50 5.92 13.46
N ARG A 135 7.37 6.27 12.81
CA ARG A 135 7.17 6.01 11.39
C ARG A 135 8.19 6.73 10.49
N LYS A 136 8.81 7.81 10.97
CA LYS A 136 9.82 8.56 10.20
C LYS A 136 11.19 7.86 10.21
N ALA A 137 11.46 7.09 11.25
CA ALA A 137 12.70 6.31 11.38
C ALA A 137 12.64 4.97 10.65
N LEU A 138 11.46 4.60 10.08
CA LEU A 138 11.35 3.37 9.30
C LEU A 138 12.14 3.48 7.99
N PRO A 139 13.00 2.49 7.68
CA PRO A 139 13.84 2.53 6.48
C PRO A 139 13.00 2.46 5.20
N ALA A 140 13.55 2.98 4.11
CA ALA A 140 12.98 2.71 2.80
C ALA A 140 13.05 1.20 2.51
N PRO A 141 12.04 0.62 1.84
CA PRO A 141 12.14 -0.76 1.41
C PRO A 141 13.33 -0.85 0.44
N THR A 142 14.39 -1.51 0.85
CA THR A 142 15.39 -1.97 -0.10
C THR A 142 14.69 -2.99 -0.99
N ALA A 143 14.88 -2.90 -2.30
CA ALA A 143 14.43 -3.97 -3.18
C ALA A 143 14.94 -5.28 -2.56
N ALA A 144 14.03 -6.08 -1.98
CA ALA A 144 14.41 -7.30 -1.31
C ALA A 144 15.20 -8.14 -2.32
N PRO A 145 16.34 -8.72 -1.93
CA PRO A 145 16.93 -9.74 -2.77
C PRO A 145 15.85 -10.81 -2.93
N VAL A 146 15.40 -11.02 -4.16
CA VAL A 146 14.47 -12.09 -4.52
C VAL A 146 15.06 -13.37 -3.97
N THR A 147 14.45 -13.96 -2.95
CA THR A 147 14.94 -15.14 -2.24
C THR A 147 14.74 -16.44 -3.04
N GLU A 148 14.12 -16.37 -4.21
CA GLU A 148 14.23 -17.43 -5.20
C GLU A 148 15.55 -17.27 -5.94
N ALA A 149 16.27 -18.38 -6.12
CA ALA A 149 17.52 -18.40 -6.87
C ALA A 149 17.29 -17.70 -8.21
N PHE A 150 18.01 -16.58 -8.43
CA PHE A 150 17.89 -15.83 -9.67
C PHE A 150 18.09 -16.74 -10.86
N VAL A 151 17.06 -16.94 -11.66
CA VAL A 151 17.11 -17.63 -12.94
C VAL A 151 17.22 -16.56 -14.02
N ALA A 152 18.36 -16.53 -14.72
CA ALA A 152 18.53 -15.58 -15.81
C ALA A 152 17.48 -15.85 -16.90
N PRO A 153 16.85 -14.80 -17.47
CA PRO A 153 16.00 -14.96 -18.64
C PRO A 153 16.79 -15.63 -19.77
N GLU A 154 16.14 -16.58 -20.46
CA GLU A 154 16.73 -17.18 -21.65
C GLU A 154 16.89 -16.13 -22.76
N THR A 155 17.76 -16.45 -23.74
CA THR A 155 17.93 -15.58 -24.90
C THR A 155 16.65 -15.55 -25.76
N GLY A 156 16.40 -14.43 -26.43
CA GLY A 156 15.21 -14.27 -27.26
C GLY A 156 14.09 -13.48 -26.60
N ILE A 157 12.86 -14.02 -26.56
CA ILE A 157 11.68 -13.30 -26.09
C ILE A 157 11.75 -13.02 -24.58
N GLU A 158 12.22 -13.96 -23.76
CA GLU A 158 12.35 -13.74 -22.32
C GLU A 158 13.28 -12.59 -21.97
N ALA A 159 14.44 -12.52 -22.62
CA ALA A 159 15.40 -11.42 -22.43
C ALA A 159 14.79 -10.07 -22.86
N GLN A 160 13.99 -10.05 -23.92
CA GLN A 160 13.32 -8.83 -24.38
C GLN A 160 12.21 -8.39 -23.41
N LEU A 161 11.42 -9.34 -22.90
CA LEU A 161 10.41 -9.10 -21.86
C LEU A 161 11.05 -8.56 -20.58
N ALA A 162 12.11 -9.20 -20.10
CA ALA A 162 12.86 -8.77 -18.93
C ALA A 162 13.39 -7.34 -19.10
N ALA A 163 13.94 -6.99 -20.27
CA ALA A 163 14.41 -5.65 -20.58
C ALA A 163 13.29 -4.59 -20.59
N ILE A 164 12.09 -4.95 -21.05
CA ILE A 164 10.91 -4.08 -21.00
C ILE A 164 10.50 -3.89 -19.54
N TRP A 165 10.38 -4.97 -18.78
CA TRP A 165 9.99 -4.90 -17.37
C TRP A 165 10.99 -4.12 -16.52
N GLN A 166 12.30 -4.32 -16.72
CA GLN A 166 13.35 -3.53 -16.04
C GLN A 166 13.12 -2.04 -16.19
N ARG A 167 12.83 -1.61 -17.42
CA ARG A 167 12.59 -0.19 -17.72
C ARG A 167 11.29 0.32 -17.13
N VAL A 168 10.20 -0.45 -17.27
CA VAL A 168 8.87 -0.07 -16.79
C VAL A 168 8.80 -0.05 -15.26
N LEU A 169 9.45 -1.02 -14.61
CA LEU A 169 9.47 -1.15 -13.16
C LEU A 169 10.59 -0.34 -12.48
N GLY A 170 11.58 0.13 -13.27
CA GLY A 170 12.73 0.84 -12.72
C GLY A 170 13.66 -0.04 -11.88
N VAL A 171 13.66 -1.37 -12.10
CA VAL A 171 14.49 -2.32 -11.35
C VAL A 171 15.73 -2.72 -12.15
N PRO A 172 16.90 -2.93 -11.50
CA PRO A 172 18.16 -3.17 -12.20
C PRO A 172 18.24 -4.58 -12.82
N LYS A 173 17.46 -5.54 -12.32
CA LYS A 173 17.56 -6.93 -12.74
C LYS A 173 16.22 -7.64 -12.59
N ILE A 174 15.87 -8.47 -13.58
CA ILE A 174 14.66 -9.29 -13.60
C ILE A 174 15.04 -10.72 -13.96
N GLY A 175 14.56 -11.68 -13.19
CA GLY A 175 14.69 -13.11 -13.44
C GLY A 175 13.52 -13.67 -14.22
N ALA A 176 13.72 -14.83 -14.85
CA ALA A 176 12.69 -15.52 -15.65
C ALA A 176 11.45 -15.96 -14.84
N ARG A 177 11.59 -16.07 -13.51
CA ARG A 177 10.50 -16.49 -12.61
C ARG A 177 9.96 -15.35 -11.75
N ASP A 178 10.42 -14.14 -11.98
CA ASP A 178 9.97 -12.99 -11.20
C ASP A 178 8.52 -12.65 -11.52
N ASN A 179 7.78 -12.27 -10.48
CA ASN A 179 6.41 -11.81 -10.63
C ASN A 179 6.39 -10.29 -10.79
N PHE A 180 5.73 -9.79 -11.84
CA PHE A 180 5.63 -8.37 -12.17
C PHE A 180 5.11 -7.53 -11.00
N PHE A 181 4.08 -8.02 -10.30
CA PHE A 181 3.46 -7.31 -9.18
C PHE A 181 4.32 -7.36 -7.92
N ALA A 182 5.00 -8.51 -7.67
CA ALA A 182 5.94 -8.64 -6.57
C ALA A 182 7.14 -7.68 -6.70
N LEU A 183 7.56 -7.41 -7.94
CA LEU A 183 8.59 -6.42 -8.25
C LEU A 183 8.07 -4.95 -8.21
N GLY A 184 6.85 -4.76 -7.76
CA GLY A 184 6.23 -3.44 -7.61
C GLY A 184 5.44 -2.97 -8.82
N GLY A 185 5.15 -3.85 -9.77
CA GLY A 185 4.22 -3.58 -10.86
C GLY A 185 2.82 -3.27 -10.33
N HIS A 186 2.09 -2.48 -11.08
CA HIS A 186 0.69 -2.16 -10.83
C HIS A 186 -0.05 -1.95 -12.15
N SER A 187 -1.38 -1.83 -12.11
CA SER A 187 -2.22 -1.79 -13.30
C SER A 187 -1.77 -0.77 -14.36
N LEU A 188 -1.34 0.44 -13.96
CA LEU A 188 -0.86 1.44 -14.90
C LEU A 188 0.46 1.02 -15.56
N LEU A 189 1.42 0.49 -14.79
CA LEU A 189 2.67 -0.04 -15.31
C LEU A 189 2.45 -1.30 -16.17
N ALA A 190 1.44 -2.11 -15.83
CA ALA A 190 1.06 -3.27 -16.65
C ALA A 190 0.52 -2.84 -18.03
N VAL A 191 -0.31 -1.78 -18.08
CA VAL A 191 -0.76 -1.18 -19.35
C VAL A 191 0.43 -0.67 -20.16
N GLN A 192 1.37 0.00 -19.51
CA GLN A 192 2.58 0.50 -20.18
C GLN A 192 3.45 -0.66 -20.68
N ALA A 193 3.69 -1.68 -19.86
CA ALA A 193 4.42 -2.88 -20.26
C ALA A 193 3.75 -3.58 -21.43
N HIS A 194 2.43 -3.78 -21.37
CA HIS A 194 1.65 -4.38 -22.46
C HIS A 194 1.82 -3.62 -23.77
N ARG A 195 1.71 -2.29 -23.74
CA ARG A 195 1.91 -1.45 -24.93
C ARG A 195 3.31 -1.63 -25.51
N GLU A 196 4.35 -1.55 -24.66
CA GLU A 196 5.73 -1.71 -25.12
C GLU A 196 6.01 -3.12 -25.66
N ILE A 197 5.45 -4.16 -25.04
CA ILE A 197 5.57 -5.55 -25.52
C ILE A 197 4.96 -5.67 -26.92
N ARG A 198 3.74 -5.17 -27.11
CA ARG A 198 3.08 -5.20 -28.44
C ARG A 198 3.88 -4.48 -29.50
N ASP A 199 4.35 -3.29 -29.17
CA ASP A 199 5.05 -2.41 -30.14
C ASP A 199 6.43 -2.99 -30.51
N LYS A 200 7.18 -3.56 -29.56
CA LYS A 200 8.54 -4.05 -29.78
C LYS A 200 8.61 -5.48 -30.28
N LEU A 201 7.70 -6.34 -29.82
CA LEU A 201 7.70 -7.76 -30.19
C LEU A 201 6.73 -8.08 -31.32
N GLY A 202 5.97 -7.09 -31.80
CA GLY A 202 4.98 -7.29 -32.87
C GLY A 202 3.79 -8.18 -32.46
N LEU A 203 3.54 -8.34 -31.16
CA LEU A 203 2.50 -9.21 -30.62
C LEU A 203 1.14 -8.52 -30.59
N THR A 204 0.58 -8.23 -31.78
CA THR A 204 -0.68 -7.46 -31.91
C THR A 204 -1.90 -8.11 -31.27
N LYS A 205 -1.88 -9.42 -31.07
CA LYS A 205 -2.99 -10.21 -30.48
C LYS A 205 -2.86 -10.37 -28.95
N LEU A 206 -1.76 -9.91 -28.33
CA LEU A 206 -1.57 -10.02 -26.88
C LEU A 206 -2.64 -9.20 -26.17
N SER A 207 -3.41 -9.84 -25.29
CA SER A 207 -4.35 -9.17 -24.39
C SER A 207 -3.62 -8.68 -23.14
N ILE A 208 -4.16 -7.64 -22.51
CA ILE A 208 -3.61 -7.19 -21.22
C ILE A 208 -3.76 -8.27 -20.15
N THR A 209 -4.77 -9.11 -20.24
CA THR A 209 -4.99 -10.26 -19.33
C THR A 209 -3.98 -11.37 -19.48
N ASP A 210 -3.20 -11.41 -20.57
CA ASP A 210 -2.16 -12.42 -20.80
C ASP A 210 -0.86 -12.08 -20.03
N ILE A 211 -0.80 -10.91 -19.38
CA ILE A 211 0.34 -10.43 -18.58
C ILE A 211 0.16 -10.73 -17.09
N PHE A 212 -1.06 -11.12 -16.68
CA PHE A 212 -1.45 -11.36 -15.30
C PHE A 212 -1.51 -12.83 -14.95
#